data_5740ad36c2e97501dcc5a7e33c34bca1
#
_entry.id   5740ad36c2e97501dcc5a7e33c34bca1
#
_cell.length_a   1.000
_cell.length_b   1.000
_cell.length_c   1.000
_cell.angle_alpha   90.00
_cell.angle_beta   90.00
_cell.angle_gamma   90.00
#
_symmetry.space_group_name_H-M   'P 1'
#
loop_
_entity.id
_entity.type
_entity.pdbx_description
1 polymer ?
#
loop_
_entity_poly.entity_id
_entity_poly.type
_entity_poly.pdbx_seq_one_letter_code
_entity_poly.pdbx_strand_id
1 'polypeptide(L)'
;MSDLDKILARLANLKELAQRTDSAGEAAAAAAGIQRLLFTYNLTMADVPEKREEFVDEGFHVEGDPRASQQRWKSWLLGVVARANFCRSINRHRVWEDNAHVVGRPANVRVVIETYKYLEANAKRQCLQAWKLYERDHYGGRAIFNRGFFVEYVRVVNDRLQSQVKESTQEAGANGSALVVQLNREVAAALERFYPDLRNPGESTRPISVSAEGMAAGYAAGKSVNLDKQVESSDLLALTR
;
A
#
# COMPACT_ATOMS: atom_id res chain seq x y z
N MET A 1 15.17 11.67 18.92
CA MET A 1 14.23 10.74 18.27
C MET A 1 14.71 10.53 16.86
N SER A 2 15.04 9.32 16.46
CA SER A 2 15.50 9.03 15.10
C SER A 2 14.34 9.19 14.10
N ASP A 3 14.66 9.36 12.80
CA ASP A 3 13.59 9.43 11.78
C ASP A 3 12.81 8.11 11.70
N LEU A 4 13.46 7.01 12.01
CA LEU A 4 12.80 5.71 12.16
C LEU A 4 11.78 5.73 13.31
N ASP A 5 12.12 6.31 14.47
CA ASP A 5 11.18 6.42 15.59
C ASP A 5 9.94 7.25 15.22
N LYS A 6 10.13 8.33 14.44
CA LYS A 6 9.03 9.16 13.93
C LYS A 6 8.13 8.37 12.97
N ILE A 7 8.70 7.57 12.08
CA ILE A 7 7.95 6.69 11.17
C ILE A 7 7.14 5.68 11.97
N LEU A 8 7.75 5.02 12.95
CA LEU A 8 7.09 4.03 13.81
C LEU A 8 5.97 4.63 14.65
N ALA A 9 6.18 5.82 15.22
CA ALA A 9 5.15 6.53 15.97
C ALA A 9 3.94 6.90 15.07
N ARG A 10 4.20 7.36 13.84
CA ARG A 10 3.12 7.67 12.88
C ARG A 10 2.39 6.42 12.38
N LEU A 11 3.09 5.29 12.22
CA LEU A 11 2.46 4.00 11.91
C LEU A 11 1.54 3.55 13.07
N ALA A 12 1.95 3.73 14.31
CA ALA A 12 1.12 3.44 15.47
C ALA A 12 -0.15 4.30 15.48
N ASN A 13 -0.02 5.60 15.22
CA ASN A 13 -1.15 6.51 15.09
C ASN A 13 -2.08 6.14 13.92
N LEU A 14 -1.53 5.73 12.77
CA LEU A 14 -2.32 5.23 11.64
C LEU A 14 -3.16 4.02 12.04
N LYS A 15 -2.58 3.10 12.80
CA LYS A 15 -3.26 1.91 13.31
C LYS A 15 -4.40 2.28 14.28
N GLU A 16 -4.18 3.25 15.14
CA GLU A 16 -5.19 3.75 16.07
C GLU A 16 -6.32 4.49 15.36
N LEU A 17 -6.00 5.34 14.38
CA LEU A 17 -6.97 6.02 13.51
C LEU A 17 -7.80 5.01 12.71
N ALA A 18 -7.18 3.95 12.19
CA ALA A 18 -7.90 2.88 11.48
C ALA A 18 -8.98 2.19 12.34
N GLN A 19 -8.80 2.18 13.66
CA GLN A 19 -9.74 1.59 14.60
C GLN A 19 -10.82 2.57 15.10
N ARG A 20 -10.53 3.88 15.10
CA ARG A 20 -11.37 4.90 15.76
C ARG A 20 -12.18 5.78 14.83
N THR A 21 -11.77 6.00 13.58
CA THR A 21 -12.39 7.00 12.72
C THR A 21 -13.11 6.43 11.51
N ASP A 22 -14.35 6.89 11.32
CA ASP A 22 -15.06 6.81 10.05
C ASP A 22 -14.52 7.82 9.00
N SER A 23 -13.59 8.70 9.40
CA SER A 23 -12.95 9.68 8.53
C SER A 23 -11.84 9.03 7.72
N ALA A 24 -12.17 8.64 6.50
CA ALA A 24 -11.21 8.18 5.51
C ALA A 24 -10.11 9.24 5.24
N GLY A 25 -10.40 10.53 5.47
CA GLY A 25 -9.51 11.64 5.23
C GLY A 25 -8.29 11.67 6.15
N GLU A 26 -8.49 11.52 7.46
CA GLU A 26 -7.41 11.61 8.46
C GLU A 26 -6.42 10.44 8.35
N ALA A 27 -6.94 9.24 8.20
CA ALA A 27 -6.11 8.05 8.10
C ALA A 27 -5.23 8.04 6.85
N ALA A 28 -5.68 8.68 5.79
CA ALA A 28 -4.93 8.74 4.54
C ALA A 28 -3.92 9.89 4.52
N ALA A 29 -4.18 11.00 5.17
CA ALA A 29 -3.18 12.04 5.41
C ALA A 29 -2.00 11.46 6.22
N ALA A 30 -2.30 10.60 7.21
CA ALA A 30 -1.28 9.89 7.98
C ALA A 30 -0.45 8.94 7.10
N ALA A 31 -1.08 8.19 6.18
CA ALA A 31 -0.37 7.29 5.26
C ALA A 31 0.56 8.06 4.30
N ALA A 32 0.09 9.17 3.74
CA ALA A 32 0.91 10.05 2.88
C ALA A 32 2.10 10.65 3.64
N GLY A 33 1.87 11.11 4.87
CA GLY A 33 2.94 11.61 5.73
C GLY A 33 4.00 10.56 6.05
N ILE A 34 3.58 9.31 6.25
CA ILE A 34 4.50 8.17 6.47
C ILE A 34 5.33 7.90 5.23
N GLN A 35 4.72 7.89 4.04
CA GLN A 35 5.43 7.63 2.79
C GLN A 35 6.49 8.71 2.51
N ARG A 36 6.18 9.98 2.76
CA ARG A 36 7.13 11.08 2.61
C ARG A 36 8.30 10.96 3.59
N LEU A 37 8.02 10.65 4.87
CA LEU A 37 9.07 10.41 5.85
C LEU A 37 9.94 9.23 5.48
N LEU A 38 9.35 8.16 4.98
CA LEU A 38 10.08 6.98 4.53
C LEU A 38 10.98 7.31 3.33
N PHE A 39 10.51 8.14 2.40
CA PHE A 39 11.31 8.60 1.28
C PHE A 39 12.52 9.42 1.77
N THR A 40 12.30 10.37 2.69
CA THR A 40 13.37 11.18 3.30
C THR A 40 14.37 10.30 4.07
N TYR A 41 13.87 9.34 4.83
CA TYR A 41 14.70 8.36 5.53
C TYR A 41 15.57 7.56 4.57
N ASN A 42 15.02 7.02 3.51
CA ASN A 42 15.79 6.28 2.50
C ASN A 42 16.83 7.17 1.81
N LEU A 43 16.53 8.46 1.58
CA LEU A 43 17.49 9.42 1.02
C LEU A 43 18.67 9.63 1.96
N THR A 44 18.41 9.87 3.26
CA THR A 44 19.45 10.03 4.29
C THR A 44 20.29 8.75 4.43
N MET A 45 19.67 7.57 4.36
CA MET A 45 20.40 6.30 4.47
C MET A 45 21.22 5.98 3.22
N ALA A 46 20.87 6.50 2.06
CA ALA A 46 21.65 6.33 0.84
C ALA A 46 23.00 7.06 0.91
N ASP A 47 23.05 8.19 1.62
CA ASP A 47 24.25 9.01 1.81
C ASP A 47 25.23 8.42 2.84
N VAL A 48 24.85 7.37 3.59
CA VAL A 48 25.67 6.75 4.64
C VAL A 48 25.92 5.27 4.34
N PRO A 49 26.93 4.91 3.55
CA PRO A 49 27.21 3.54 3.11
C PRO A 49 27.38 2.53 4.25
N GLU A 50 27.90 2.98 5.40
CA GLU A 50 28.16 2.16 6.59
C GLU A 50 26.87 1.72 7.31
N LYS A 51 25.73 2.34 7.01
CA LYS A 51 24.42 2.04 7.61
C LYS A 51 23.46 1.33 6.64
N ARG A 52 23.99 0.70 5.60
CA ARG A 52 23.11 -0.06 4.68
C ARG A 52 22.44 -1.21 5.43
N GLU A 53 21.15 -1.06 5.61
CA GLU A 53 20.32 -2.12 6.18
C GLU A 53 20.26 -3.31 5.23
N GLU A 54 20.42 -4.52 5.77
CA GLU A 54 20.18 -5.73 4.99
C GLU A 54 18.71 -5.84 4.61
N PHE A 55 18.46 -6.29 3.38
CA PHE A 55 17.12 -6.58 2.93
C PHE A 55 16.58 -7.79 3.66
N VAL A 56 15.32 -7.70 4.07
CA VAL A 56 14.57 -8.75 4.73
C VAL A 56 13.48 -9.30 3.82
N ASP A 57 13.09 -10.55 4.07
CA ASP A 57 11.90 -11.19 3.55
C ASP A 57 10.97 -11.46 4.72
N GLU A 58 9.90 -10.69 4.83
CA GLU A 58 8.94 -10.81 5.94
C GLU A 58 7.64 -11.40 5.43
N GLY A 59 7.29 -12.57 5.98
CA GLY A 59 6.02 -13.25 5.74
C GLY A 59 4.92 -12.75 6.66
N PHE A 60 3.69 -12.70 6.16
CA PHE A 60 2.50 -12.46 6.97
C PHE A 60 1.26 -13.09 6.35
N HIS A 61 0.25 -13.29 7.17
CA HIS A 61 -0.99 -13.88 6.73
C HIS A 61 -1.94 -12.84 6.13
N VAL A 62 -2.40 -13.12 4.89
CA VAL A 62 -3.50 -12.41 4.24
C VAL A 62 -4.73 -13.32 4.26
N GLU A 63 -5.80 -12.87 4.90
CA GLU A 63 -7.04 -13.62 5.06
C GLU A 63 -7.65 -14.02 3.70
N GLY A 64 -7.98 -15.30 3.54
CA GLY A 64 -8.60 -15.87 2.35
C GLY A 64 -7.57 -16.40 1.33
N ASP A 65 -8.06 -17.10 0.30
CA ASP A 65 -7.23 -17.59 -0.78
C ASP A 65 -6.96 -16.48 -1.82
N PRO A 66 -5.73 -15.99 -1.95
CA PRO A 66 -5.40 -14.93 -2.91
C PRO A 66 -5.59 -15.35 -4.37
N ARG A 67 -5.77 -16.66 -4.65
CA ARG A 67 -6.09 -17.18 -5.99
C ARG A 67 -7.57 -17.11 -6.31
N ALA A 68 -8.44 -17.14 -5.28
CA ALA A 68 -9.86 -17.01 -5.51
C ALA A 68 -10.14 -15.68 -6.22
N SER A 69 -10.89 -15.72 -7.30
CA SER A 69 -11.15 -14.54 -8.13
C SER A 69 -11.69 -13.34 -7.32
N GLN A 70 -12.39 -13.63 -6.23
CA GLN A 70 -12.92 -12.64 -5.30
C GLN A 70 -11.87 -12.05 -4.33
N GLN A 71 -10.70 -12.69 -4.20
CA GLN A 71 -9.65 -12.28 -3.26
C GLN A 71 -8.39 -11.72 -3.96
N ARG A 72 -8.29 -11.84 -5.28
CA ARG A 72 -7.13 -11.35 -6.07
C ARG A 72 -6.80 -9.89 -5.84
N TRP A 73 -7.80 -9.08 -5.55
CA TRP A 73 -7.61 -7.66 -5.27
C TRP A 73 -6.68 -7.41 -4.08
N LYS A 74 -6.65 -8.32 -3.10
CA LYS A 74 -5.78 -8.22 -1.92
C LYS A 74 -4.31 -8.33 -2.31
N SER A 75 -3.96 -9.34 -3.10
CA SER A 75 -2.61 -9.50 -3.64
C SER A 75 -2.22 -8.32 -4.52
N TRP A 76 -3.16 -7.82 -5.29
CA TRP A 76 -2.94 -6.66 -6.14
C TRP A 76 -2.72 -5.39 -5.32
N LEU A 77 -3.53 -5.15 -4.29
CA LEU A 77 -3.36 -4.05 -3.35
C LEU A 77 -1.99 -4.13 -2.65
N LEU A 78 -1.61 -5.31 -2.16
CA LEU A 78 -0.29 -5.52 -1.56
C LEU A 78 0.84 -5.17 -2.54
N GLY A 79 0.74 -5.62 -3.78
CA GLY A 79 1.71 -5.31 -4.82
C GLY A 79 1.83 -3.82 -5.13
N VAL A 80 0.71 -3.11 -5.12
CA VAL A 80 0.65 -1.65 -5.29
C VAL A 80 1.36 -0.93 -4.14
N VAL A 81 1.02 -1.28 -2.90
CA VAL A 81 1.62 -0.67 -1.70
C VAL A 81 3.11 -1.00 -1.60
N ALA A 82 3.51 -2.24 -1.91
CA ALA A 82 4.91 -2.65 -1.89
C ALA A 82 5.74 -1.82 -2.88
N ARG A 83 5.30 -1.72 -4.14
CA ARG A 83 6.03 -0.94 -5.17
C ARG A 83 6.17 0.54 -4.80
N ALA A 84 5.13 1.14 -4.25
CA ALA A 84 5.17 2.54 -3.83
C ALA A 84 6.13 2.82 -2.66
N ASN A 85 6.51 1.77 -1.92
CA ASN A 85 7.45 1.85 -0.80
C ASN A 85 8.75 1.09 -1.07
N PHE A 86 9.15 0.97 -2.34
CA PHE A 86 10.42 0.33 -2.77
C PHE A 86 10.60 -1.10 -2.26
N CYS A 87 9.52 -1.85 -2.20
CA CYS A 87 9.47 -3.27 -1.86
C CYS A 87 8.91 -4.09 -3.01
N ARG A 88 9.02 -5.42 -2.87
CA ARG A 88 8.33 -6.39 -3.73
C ARG A 88 7.50 -7.32 -2.87
N SER A 89 6.30 -7.65 -3.34
CA SER A 89 5.44 -8.63 -2.69
C SER A 89 5.41 -9.93 -3.48
N ILE A 90 5.38 -11.03 -2.76
CA ILE A 90 5.25 -12.37 -3.32
C ILE A 90 4.09 -13.06 -2.62
N ASN A 91 3.24 -13.72 -3.40
CA ASN A 91 2.17 -14.53 -2.85
C ASN A 91 2.59 -16.01 -2.93
N ARG A 92 2.70 -16.65 -1.78
CA ARG A 92 2.93 -18.10 -1.69
C ARG A 92 1.61 -18.84 -1.69
N HIS A 93 1.61 -19.93 -2.41
CA HIS A 93 0.41 -20.77 -2.57
C HIS A 93 0.14 -21.74 -1.40
N ARG A 94 0.81 -21.59 -0.28
CA ARG A 94 0.60 -22.45 0.89
C ARG A 94 -0.38 -21.80 1.85
N VAL A 95 -1.43 -22.54 2.19
CA VAL A 95 -2.67 -22.06 2.80
C VAL A 95 -2.58 -21.87 4.32
N TRP A 96 -1.50 -22.32 4.97
CA TRP A 96 -1.57 -22.58 6.41
C TRP A 96 -0.83 -21.59 7.31
N GLU A 97 0.04 -20.72 6.76
CA GLU A 97 0.77 -19.74 7.59
C GLU A 97 0.92 -18.41 6.85
N ASP A 98 2.13 -18.02 6.53
CA ASP A 98 2.38 -16.77 5.82
C ASP A 98 2.22 -16.97 4.30
N ASN A 99 1.08 -16.55 3.77
CA ASN A 99 0.75 -16.68 2.35
C ASN A 99 1.16 -15.46 1.51
N ALA A 100 1.62 -14.39 2.15
CA ALA A 100 2.16 -13.20 1.53
C ALA A 100 3.53 -12.87 2.13
N HIS A 101 4.47 -12.49 1.28
CA HIS A 101 5.82 -12.07 1.65
C HIS A 101 6.13 -10.70 1.09
N VAL A 102 6.88 -9.91 1.82
CA VAL A 102 7.35 -8.59 1.39
C VAL A 102 8.86 -8.54 1.54
N VAL A 103 9.54 -8.29 0.42
CA VAL A 103 10.98 -8.14 0.34
C VAL A 103 11.34 -6.67 0.23
N GLY A 104 12.20 -6.18 1.10
CA GLY A 104 12.62 -4.80 1.12
C GLY A 104 13.55 -4.46 2.30
N ARG A 105 13.88 -3.18 2.47
CA ARG A 105 14.54 -2.72 3.68
C ARG A 105 13.57 -2.83 4.88
N PRO A 106 14.04 -3.14 6.10
CA PRO A 106 13.16 -3.40 7.25
C PRO A 106 12.12 -2.31 7.52
N ALA A 107 12.53 -1.03 7.47
CA ALA A 107 11.62 0.09 7.65
C ALA A 107 10.53 0.14 6.57
N ASN A 108 10.91 -0.06 5.30
CA ASN A 108 9.99 -0.05 4.17
C ASN A 108 8.99 -1.21 4.27
N VAL A 109 9.46 -2.41 4.60
CA VAL A 109 8.63 -3.62 4.77
C VAL A 109 7.57 -3.39 5.84
N ARG A 110 7.96 -2.83 6.99
CA ARG A 110 7.01 -2.50 8.08
C ARG A 110 5.94 -1.51 7.62
N VAL A 111 6.34 -0.44 6.90
CA VAL A 111 5.39 0.53 6.33
C VAL A 111 4.43 -0.14 5.36
N VAL A 112 4.93 -1.03 4.49
CA VAL A 112 4.09 -1.77 3.54
C VAL A 112 3.04 -2.60 4.25
N ILE A 113 3.43 -3.41 5.24
CA ILE A 113 2.52 -4.31 5.94
C ILE A 113 1.41 -3.53 6.66
N GLU A 114 1.76 -2.49 7.40
CA GLU A 114 0.77 -1.71 8.16
C GLU A 114 -0.14 -0.88 7.23
N THR A 115 0.41 -0.27 6.18
CA THR A 115 -0.38 0.46 5.17
C THR A 115 -1.34 -0.49 4.43
N TYR A 116 -0.87 -1.69 4.07
CA TYR A 116 -1.71 -2.70 3.43
C TYR A 116 -2.88 -3.11 4.33
N LYS A 117 -2.61 -3.46 5.59
CA LYS A 117 -3.66 -3.84 6.56
C LYS A 117 -4.72 -2.76 6.71
N TYR A 118 -4.27 -1.51 6.79
CA TYR A 118 -5.16 -0.36 6.85
C TYR A 118 -6.04 -0.23 5.60
N LEU A 119 -5.44 -0.23 4.42
CA LEU A 119 -6.16 -0.08 3.15
C LEU A 119 -7.11 -1.25 2.89
N GLU A 120 -6.71 -2.48 3.25
CA GLU A 120 -7.58 -3.66 3.15
C GLU A 120 -8.83 -3.53 4.02
N ALA A 121 -8.65 -3.16 5.29
CA ALA A 121 -9.77 -2.96 6.21
C ALA A 121 -10.70 -1.83 5.76
N ASN A 122 -10.12 -0.72 5.27
CA ASN A 122 -10.88 0.40 4.70
C ASN A 122 -11.69 -0.04 3.48
N ALA A 123 -11.07 -0.72 2.51
CA ALA A 123 -11.73 -1.21 1.31
C ALA A 123 -12.92 -2.13 1.63
N LYS A 124 -12.74 -3.06 2.56
CA LYS A 124 -13.82 -3.97 3.00
C LYS A 124 -15.00 -3.21 3.59
N ARG A 125 -14.74 -2.24 4.48
CA ARG A 125 -15.77 -1.42 5.13
C ARG A 125 -16.53 -0.58 4.10
N GLN A 126 -15.82 0.13 3.24
CA GLN A 126 -16.41 0.97 2.19
C GLN A 126 -17.23 0.15 1.18
N CYS A 127 -16.72 -1.02 0.78
CA CYS A 127 -17.45 -1.92 -0.11
C CYS A 127 -18.76 -2.40 0.52
N LEU A 128 -18.73 -2.75 1.81
CA LEU A 128 -19.95 -3.17 2.53
C LEU A 128 -20.97 -2.04 2.63
N GLN A 129 -20.54 -0.81 2.91
CA GLN A 129 -21.42 0.36 2.95
C GLN A 129 -22.04 0.65 1.58
N ALA A 130 -21.22 0.66 0.52
CA ALA A 130 -21.68 0.87 -0.84
C ALA A 130 -22.65 -0.22 -1.30
N TRP A 131 -22.37 -1.49 -0.96
CA TRP A 131 -23.28 -2.59 -1.25
C TRP A 131 -24.64 -2.42 -0.56
N LYS A 132 -24.67 -2.07 0.73
CA LYS A 132 -25.92 -1.84 1.48
C LYS A 132 -26.82 -0.75 0.86
N LEU A 133 -26.22 0.25 0.24
CA LEU A 133 -26.97 1.28 -0.48
C LEU A 133 -27.51 0.76 -1.81
N TYR A 134 -26.67 0.02 -2.55
CA TYR A 134 -27.02 -0.52 -3.86
C TYR A 134 -28.12 -1.59 -3.80
N GLU A 135 -28.04 -2.52 -2.82
CA GLU A 135 -28.99 -3.64 -2.70
C GLU A 135 -30.43 -3.21 -2.37
N ARG A 136 -30.65 -1.96 -1.93
CA ARG A 136 -32.02 -1.45 -1.67
C ARG A 136 -32.90 -1.44 -2.91
N ASP A 137 -32.28 -1.16 -4.06
CA ASP A 137 -32.97 -0.98 -5.34
C ASP A 137 -32.64 -2.09 -6.35
N HIS A 138 -31.75 -3.04 -5.98
CA HIS A 138 -31.25 -4.07 -6.90
C HIS A 138 -31.18 -5.44 -6.23
N TYR A 139 -31.60 -6.46 -6.97
CA TYR A 139 -31.55 -7.85 -6.50
C TYR A 139 -30.34 -8.59 -7.07
N GLY A 140 -29.51 -9.18 -6.19
CA GLY A 140 -28.42 -10.05 -6.59
C GLY A 140 -27.18 -9.31 -7.09
N GLY A 141 -26.24 -10.05 -7.65
CA GLY A 141 -25.04 -9.47 -8.27
C GLY A 141 -23.93 -9.03 -7.31
N ARG A 142 -24.02 -9.31 -6.00
CA ARG A 142 -23.04 -8.88 -5.00
C ARG A 142 -21.60 -9.23 -5.36
N ALA A 143 -21.36 -10.43 -5.89
CA ALA A 143 -20.03 -10.87 -6.28
C ALA A 143 -19.43 -10.02 -7.42
N ILE A 144 -20.28 -9.63 -8.40
CA ILE A 144 -19.90 -8.80 -9.55
C ILE A 144 -19.70 -7.35 -9.10
N PHE A 145 -20.59 -6.85 -8.23
CA PHE A 145 -20.46 -5.52 -7.62
C PHE A 145 -19.17 -5.39 -6.81
N ASN A 146 -18.93 -6.29 -5.86
CA ASN A 146 -17.73 -6.28 -5.02
C ASN A 146 -16.45 -6.35 -5.87
N ARG A 147 -16.45 -7.16 -6.93
CA ARG A 147 -15.31 -7.28 -7.83
C ARG A 147 -15.04 -5.95 -8.55
N GLY A 148 -16.06 -5.30 -9.08
CA GLY A 148 -15.94 -3.96 -9.67
C GLY A 148 -15.38 -2.94 -8.67
N PHE A 149 -15.94 -2.94 -7.45
CA PHE A 149 -15.50 -2.07 -6.37
C PHE A 149 -14.01 -2.23 -6.08
N PHE A 150 -13.55 -3.45 -5.80
CA PHE A 150 -12.17 -3.67 -5.39
C PHE A 150 -11.17 -3.43 -6.53
N VAL A 151 -11.50 -3.78 -7.77
CA VAL A 151 -10.66 -3.50 -8.94
C VAL A 151 -10.40 -2.00 -9.06
N GLU A 152 -11.45 -1.21 -9.00
CA GLU A 152 -11.35 0.23 -9.18
C GLU A 152 -10.73 0.93 -7.95
N TYR A 153 -11.08 0.49 -6.74
CA TYR A 153 -10.43 0.97 -5.52
C TYR A 153 -8.91 0.82 -5.59
N VAL A 154 -8.42 -0.38 -5.94
CA VAL A 154 -6.96 -0.64 -6.03
C VAL A 154 -6.33 0.20 -7.12
N ARG A 155 -7.00 0.38 -8.27
CA ARG A 155 -6.51 1.24 -9.35
C ARG A 155 -6.32 2.68 -8.88
N VAL A 156 -7.33 3.26 -8.23
CA VAL A 156 -7.26 4.64 -7.73
C VAL A 156 -6.17 4.79 -6.66
N VAL A 157 -6.07 3.84 -5.73
CA VAL A 157 -5.00 3.83 -4.71
C VAL A 157 -3.62 3.77 -5.37
N ASN A 158 -3.44 2.92 -6.40
CA ASN A 158 -2.20 2.84 -7.15
C ASN A 158 -1.82 4.19 -7.77
N ASP A 159 -2.75 4.81 -8.51
CA ASP A 159 -2.48 6.07 -9.20
C ASP A 159 -2.05 7.16 -8.21
N ARG A 160 -2.67 7.21 -7.05
CA ARG A 160 -2.36 8.18 -6.00
C ARG A 160 -1.00 7.93 -5.36
N LEU A 161 -0.70 6.67 -5.00
CA LEU A 161 0.60 6.32 -4.43
C LEU A 161 1.74 6.59 -5.41
N GLN A 162 1.54 6.29 -6.71
CA GLN A 162 2.53 6.60 -7.74
C GLN A 162 2.73 8.11 -7.93
N SER A 163 1.66 8.90 -7.86
CA SER A 163 1.76 10.36 -7.90
C SER A 163 2.59 10.91 -6.74
N GLN A 164 2.38 10.40 -5.53
CA GLN A 164 3.17 10.80 -4.36
C GLN A 164 4.66 10.45 -4.48
N VAL A 165 4.98 9.23 -4.98
CA VAL A 165 6.37 8.86 -5.25
C VAL A 165 7.00 9.80 -6.26
N LYS A 166 6.27 10.12 -7.33
CA LYS A 166 6.73 11.04 -8.37
C LYS A 166 6.98 12.45 -7.81
N GLU A 167 6.06 12.97 -7.02
CA GLU A 167 6.20 14.30 -6.37
C GLU A 167 7.41 14.33 -5.45
N SER A 168 7.55 13.36 -4.53
CA SER A 168 8.71 13.27 -3.64
C SER A 168 10.03 13.14 -4.41
N THR A 169 10.02 12.40 -5.54
CA THR A 169 11.20 12.24 -6.40
C THR A 169 11.57 13.57 -7.05
N GLN A 170 10.58 14.32 -7.53
CA GLN A 170 10.78 15.63 -8.16
C GLN A 170 11.27 16.67 -7.13
N GLU A 171 10.71 16.70 -5.93
CA GLU A 171 11.12 17.59 -4.84
C GLU A 171 12.60 17.33 -4.45
N ALA A 172 13.04 16.09 -4.45
CA ALA A 172 14.43 15.72 -4.15
C ALA A 172 15.39 15.87 -5.37
N GLY A 173 14.88 16.21 -6.55
CA GLY A 173 15.67 16.47 -7.75
C GLY A 173 16.49 15.27 -8.23
N ALA A 174 17.75 15.53 -8.63
CA ALA A 174 18.64 14.49 -9.14
C ALA A 174 18.91 13.37 -8.11
N ASN A 175 19.05 13.71 -6.84
CA ASN A 175 19.28 12.75 -5.75
C ASN A 175 18.05 11.83 -5.58
N GLY A 176 16.84 12.37 -5.67
CA GLY A 176 15.61 11.58 -5.62
C GLY A 176 15.50 10.58 -6.76
N SER A 177 15.81 10.99 -7.97
CA SER A 177 15.81 10.10 -9.14
C SER A 177 16.87 8.99 -9.02
N ALA A 178 18.08 9.32 -8.58
CA ALA A 178 19.14 8.35 -8.34
C ALA A 178 18.75 7.35 -7.26
N LEU A 179 18.16 7.82 -6.14
CA LEU A 179 17.66 6.98 -5.06
C LEU A 179 16.63 5.96 -5.55
N VAL A 180 15.63 6.40 -6.31
CA VAL A 180 14.56 5.51 -6.84
C VAL A 180 15.16 4.40 -7.70
N VAL A 181 16.11 4.74 -8.58
CA VAL A 181 16.80 3.76 -9.43
C VAL A 181 17.60 2.78 -8.57
N GLN A 182 18.36 3.29 -7.60
CA GLN A 182 19.16 2.47 -6.69
C GLN A 182 18.28 1.50 -5.89
N LEU A 183 17.22 1.98 -5.21
CA LEU A 183 16.33 1.15 -4.41
C LEU A 183 15.62 0.08 -5.24
N ASN A 184 15.17 0.41 -6.44
CA ASN A 184 14.57 -0.57 -7.33
C ASN A 184 15.57 -1.66 -7.77
N ARG A 185 16.83 -1.30 -8.01
CA ARG A 185 17.89 -2.25 -8.33
C ARG A 185 18.24 -3.14 -7.13
N GLU A 186 18.38 -2.55 -5.95
CA GLU A 186 18.70 -3.28 -4.72
C GLU A 186 17.60 -4.27 -4.36
N VAL A 187 16.32 -3.88 -4.43
CA VAL A 187 15.20 -4.79 -4.13
C VAL A 187 15.07 -5.90 -5.17
N ALA A 188 15.39 -5.63 -6.44
CA ALA A 188 15.41 -6.68 -7.47
C ALA A 188 16.50 -7.72 -7.17
N ALA A 189 17.71 -7.29 -6.81
CA ALA A 189 18.80 -8.18 -6.42
C ALA A 189 18.49 -8.98 -5.14
N ALA A 190 17.84 -8.34 -4.15
CA ALA A 190 17.38 -9.04 -2.95
C ALA A 190 16.32 -10.10 -3.28
N LEU A 191 15.37 -9.78 -4.16
CA LEU A 191 14.36 -10.71 -4.61
C LEU A 191 14.98 -11.95 -5.28
N GLU A 192 15.95 -11.75 -6.15
CA GLU A 192 16.67 -12.83 -6.83
C GLU A 192 17.44 -13.73 -5.85
N ARG A 193 18.03 -13.12 -4.79
CA ARG A 193 18.70 -13.85 -3.71
C ARG A 193 17.74 -14.71 -2.88
N PHE A 194 16.58 -14.16 -2.49
CA PHE A 194 15.60 -14.89 -1.68
C PHE A 194 14.78 -15.91 -2.50
N TYR A 195 14.59 -15.64 -3.78
CA TYR A 195 13.71 -16.40 -4.68
C TYR A 195 14.34 -16.63 -6.05
N PRO A 196 15.44 -17.40 -6.15
CA PRO A 196 16.17 -17.60 -7.40
C PRO A 196 15.32 -18.28 -8.49
N ASP A 197 14.34 -19.09 -8.09
CA ASP A 197 13.44 -19.81 -9.00
C ASP A 197 12.11 -19.10 -9.23
N LEU A 198 12.00 -17.81 -8.87
CA LEU A 198 10.76 -17.07 -9.03
C LEU A 198 10.39 -16.93 -10.50
N ARG A 199 9.38 -17.67 -10.92
CA ARG A 199 8.81 -17.52 -12.27
C ARG A 199 7.79 -16.38 -12.25
N ASN A 200 7.90 -15.48 -13.21
CA ASN A 200 6.88 -14.45 -13.41
C ASN A 200 5.62 -15.14 -13.95
N PRO A 201 4.53 -15.24 -13.18
CA PRO A 201 3.29 -15.77 -13.74
C PRO A 201 2.84 -14.79 -14.81
N GLY A 202 2.71 -15.24 -16.04
CA GLY A 202 2.21 -14.41 -17.14
C GLY A 202 0.90 -13.72 -16.77
N GLU A 203 0.64 -12.57 -17.36
CA GLU A 203 -0.60 -11.84 -17.14
C GLU A 203 -1.79 -12.70 -17.52
N SER A 204 -2.75 -12.82 -16.58
CA SER A 204 -4.01 -13.52 -16.88
C SER A 204 -4.85 -12.65 -17.81
N THR A 205 -5.01 -13.07 -19.05
CA THR A 205 -5.84 -12.40 -20.06
C THR A 205 -7.33 -12.71 -19.94
N ARG A 206 -7.75 -13.47 -18.94
CA ARG A 206 -9.17 -13.80 -18.78
C ARG A 206 -9.97 -12.56 -18.41
N PRO A 207 -11.01 -12.21 -19.19
CA PRO A 207 -11.88 -11.09 -18.86
C PRO A 207 -12.56 -11.32 -17.51
N ILE A 208 -12.61 -10.28 -16.70
CA ILE A 208 -13.26 -10.31 -15.39
C ILE A 208 -14.55 -9.54 -15.50
N SER A 209 -15.69 -10.21 -15.27
CA SER A 209 -16.98 -9.52 -15.20
C SER A 209 -17.05 -8.65 -13.95
N VAL A 210 -17.32 -7.36 -14.15
CA VAL A 210 -17.45 -6.33 -13.10
C VAL A 210 -18.73 -5.53 -13.33
N SER A 211 -19.32 -4.94 -12.28
CA SER A 211 -20.42 -4.01 -12.45
C SER A 211 -19.93 -2.57 -12.56
N ALA A 212 -20.58 -1.76 -13.38
CA ALA A 212 -20.28 -0.35 -13.54
C ALA A 212 -20.51 0.43 -12.23
N GLU A 213 -21.57 0.08 -11.50
CA GLU A 213 -21.94 0.69 -10.22
C GLU A 213 -20.92 0.34 -9.14
N GLY A 214 -20.46 -0.93 -9.10
CA GLY A 214 -19.37 -1.35 -8.22
C GLY A 214 -18.08 -0.58 -8.52
N MET A 215 -17.74 -0.39 -9.78
CA MET A 215 -16.58 0.42 -10.18
C MET A 215 -16.75 1.89 -9.77
N ALA A 216 -17.90 2.50 -10.01
CA ALA A 216 -18.17 3.88 -9.59
C ALA A 216 -18.01 4.07 -8.07
N ALA A 217 -18.57 3.13 -7.29
CA ALA A 217 -18.44 3.13 -5.84
C ALA A 217 -16.98 2.93 -5.39
N GLY A 218 -16.24 2.02 -6.03
CA GLY A 218 -14.82 1.78 -5.76
C GLY A 218 -13.94 3.00 -6.10
N TYR A 219 -14.24 3.70 -7.19
CA TYR A 219 -13.58 4.95 -7.55
C TYR A 219 -13.82 6.03 -6.50
N ALA A 220 -15.07 6.23 -6.08
CA ALA A 220 -15.41 7.21 -5.06
C ALA A 220 -14.71 6.89 -3.72
N ALA A 221 -14.73 5.63 -3.31
CA ALA A 221 -14.04 5.16 -2.11
C ALA A 221 -12.51 5.35 -2.20
N GLY A 222 -11.89 4.99 -3.32
CA GLY A 222 -10.46 5.18 -3.55
C GLY A 222 -10.04 6.65 -3.56
N LYS A 223 -10.90 7.53 -4.07
CA LYS A 223 -10.68 8.99 -4.02
C LYS A 223 -10.91 9.58 -2.64
N SER A 224 -11.87 9.10 -1.89
CA SER A 224 -12.14 9.57 -0.53
C SER A 224 -11.07 9.14 0.47
N VAL A 225 -10.29 8.10 0.16
CA VAL A 225 -9.04 7.82 0.84
C VAL A 225 -8.11 9.00 0.55
N ASN A 226 -8.02 9.95 1.47
CA ASN A 226 -7.24 11.17 1.27
C ASN A 226 -5.73 10.85 1.42
N LEU A 227 -5.04 10.64 0.32
CA LEU A 227 -3.59 10.46 0.26
C LEU A 227 -2.87 11.80 0.01
N ASP A 228 -3.60 12.91 -0.13
CA ASP A 228 -3.05 14.22 -0.47
C ASP A 228 -2.68 15.08 0.75
N LYS A 229 -1.74 15.98 0.51
CA LYS A 229 -1.23 17.03 1.36
C LYS A 229 -2.27 17.60 2.35
N GLN A 230 -2.22 17.19 3.61
CA GLN A 230 -2.68 18.03 4.71
C GLN A 230 -1.93 17.69 6.00
N VAL A 231 -0.62 17.93 5.98
CA VAL A 231 0.08 18.35 7.19
C VAL A 231 0.67 19.70 6.83
N GLU A 232 -0.09 20.75 7.09
CA GLU A 232 0.44 22.10 7.10
C GLU A 232 1.58 22.16 8.11
N SER A 233 2.59 22.94 7.78
CA SER A 233 3.80 23.17 8.57
C SER A 233 3.56 23.64 10.02
N SER A 234 2.33 23.93 10.42
CA SER A 234 1.92 24.30 11.79
C SER A 234 2.02 23.13 12.78
N ASP A 235 1.77 21.88 12.35
CA ASP A 235 1.80 20.74 13.25
C ASP A 235 3.22 20.21 13.51
N LEU A 236 4.17 20.55 12.66
CA LEU A 236 5.60 20.24 12.88
C LEU A 236 6.22 21.11 13.97
N LEU A 237 5.71 22.32 14.20
CA LEU A 237 6.21 23.24 15.23
C LEU A 237 5.62 22.96 16.63
N ALA A 238 4.49 22.28 16.72
CA ALA A 238 3.88 21.92 18.00
C ALA A 238 4.56 20.72 18.68
N LEU A 239 5.37 19.95 17.96
CA LEU A 239 6.08 18.77 18.47
C LEU A 239 7.54 19.04 18.84
N THR A 240 8.01 20.29 18.73
CA THR A 240 9.37 20.74 19.11
C THR A 240 9.40 21.63 20.33
N ARG A 241 8.32 21.68 21.11
CA ARG A 241 8.30 22.34 22.42
C ARG A 241 8.14 21.35 23.56
#